data_5e3c3078256753caf632aba811576f01
#
_entry.id   5e3c3078256753caf632aba811576f01
#
_cell.length_a   1.000
_cell.length_b   1.000
_cell.length_c   1.000
_cell.angle_alpha   90.00
_cell.angle_beta   90.00
_cell.angle_gamma   90.00
#
_symmetry.space_group_name_H-M   'P 1'
#
loop_
_entity.id
_entity.type
_entity.pdbx_description
1 polymer ?
#
loop_
_entity_poly.entity_id
_entity_poly.type
_entity_poly.pdbx_seq_one_letter_code
_entity_poly.pdbx_strand_id
1 'polypeptide(L)'
;MFTFVMAIILNLCFFLNSANSQYIGNYSSNPYAPNSLSNPYGAGNPYSPNSPNNPYGPYGSPYSNQSTTNPYATNAPKLYDQDGNYRGRLSNNPYDPDSVSNPYGRYGNPYSPDSIKNPYGAGNPYSPSSPNNPYGQGFRVYGD
;
A
#
# COMPACT_ATOMS: atom_id res chain seq x y z
N MET A 1 29.86 -1.30 27.88
CA MET A 1 28.71 -0.42 28.00
C MET A 1 28.66 0.61 26.88
N PHE A 2 29.75 1.28 26.59
CA PHE A 2 29.85 2.25 25.49
C PHE A 2 29.59 1.63 24.12
N THR A 3 30.14 0.45 23.85
CA THR A 3 29.96 -0.25 22.58
C THR A 3 28.51 -0.67 22.35
N PHE A 4 27.76 -1.01 23.40
CA PHE A 4 26.36 -1.37 23.31
C PHE A 4 25.49 -0.15 22.94
N VAL A 5 25.77 1.00 23.52
CA VAL A 5 25.05 2.26 23.22
C VAL A 5 25.31 2.69 21.78
N MET A 6 26.55 2.54 21.29
CA MET A 6 26.90 2.83 19.89
C MET A 6 26.16 1.93 18.91
N ALA A 7 26.01 0.64 19.24
CA ALA A 7 25.28 -0.30 18.41
C ALA A 7 23.80 0.07 18.31
N ILE A 8 23.19 0.53 19.40
CA ILE A 8 21.79 0.97 19.40
C ILE A 8 21.62 2.24 18.56
N ILE A 9 22.54 3.18 18.64
CA ILE A 9 22.50 4.41 17.83
C ILE A 9 22.65 4.08 16.35
N LEU A 10 23.54 3.14 15.98
CA LEU A 10 23.70 2.71 14.59
C LEU A 10 22.44 2.04 14.05
N ASN A 11 21.80 1.21 14.86
CA ASN A 11 20.54 0.59 14.48
C ASN A 11 19.43 1.62 14.30
N LEU A 12 19.39 2.63 15.15
CA LEU A 12 18.43 3.71 15.05
C LEU A 12 18.66 4.55 13.77
N CYS A 13 19.91 4.84 13.43
CA CYS A 13 20.25 5.55 12.20
C CYS A 13 19.89 4.74 10.96
N PHE A 14 20.12 3.44 10.98
CA PHE A 14 19.72 2.55 9.89
C PHE A 14 18.21 2.54 9.73
N PHE A 15 17.47 2.51 10.84
CA PHE A 15 16.01 2.60 10.83
C PHE A 15 15.52 3.91 10.23
N LEU A 16 16.15 5.03 10.59
CA LEU A 16 15.83 6.35 10.06
C LEU A 16 16.12 6.45 8.56
N ASN A 17 17.18 5.80 8.06
CA ASN A 17 17.50 5.77 6.65
C ASN A 17 16.51 4.94 5.83
N SER A 18 15.88 3.93 6.43
CA SER A 18 14.81 3.17 5.80
C SER A 18 13.43 3.82 5.99
N ALA A 19 13.36 4.92 6.77
CA ALA A 19 12.13 5.58 7.17
C ALA A 19 11.66 6.67 6.21
N ASN A 20 12.14 6.71 4.95
CA ASN A 20 11.51 7.48 3.89
C ASN A 20 10.17 6.88 3.48
N SER A 21 9.94 5.65 3.92
CA SER A 21 8.68 4.94 3.77
C SER A 21 7.65 5.53 4.73
N GLN A 22 6.52 5.99 4.19
CA GLN A 22 5.45 6.64 4.95
C GLN A 22 4.19 5.79 4.90
N TYR A 23 3.63 5.50 6.09
CA TYR A 23 2.34 4.83 6.17
C TYR A 23 1.24 5.78 5.71
N ILE A 24 0.45 5.35 4.73
CA ILE A 24 -0.62 6.15 4.12
C ILE A 24 -1.98 5.74 4.64
N GLY A 25 -2.17 4.48 4.97
CA GLY A 25 -3.44 3.90 5.38
C GLY A 25 -3.54 2.45 4.96
N ASN A 26 -4.73 1.90 5.01
CA ASN A 26 -5.00 0.52 4.62
C ASN A 26 -5.81 0.48 3.32
N TYR A 27 -5.33 -0.30 2.37
CA TYR A 27 -6.10 -0.63 1.19
C TYR A 27 -7.16 -1.65 1.59
N SER A 28 -8.36 -1.15 1.84
CA SER A 28 -9.46 -1.89 2.45
C SER A 28 -10.77 -1.43 1.84
N SER A 29 -11.73 -2.33 1.77
CA SER A 29 -13.10 -2.03 1.35
C SER A 29 -13.97 -1.51 2.49
N ASN A 30 -13.44 -1.43 3.71
CA ASN A 30 -14.20 -0.98 4.88
C ASN A 30 -14.37 0.55 4.82
N PRO A 31 -15.62 1.06 4.68
CA PRO A 31 -15.82 2.51 4.56
C PRO A 31 -15.84 3.23 5.91
N TYR A 32 -15.76 2.51 7.04
CA TYR A 32 -15.89 3.08 8.38
C TYR A 32 -14.61 3.06 9.20
N ALA A 33 -13.64 2.23 8.83
CA ALA A 33 -12.37 2.17 9.57
C ALA A 33 -11.57 3.47 9.37
N PRO A 34 -11.02 4.06 10.46
CA PRO A 34 -10.27 5.33 10.34
C PRO A 34 -9.07 5.26 9.43
N ASN A 35 -8.43 4.09 9.33
CA ASN A 35 -7.23 3.89 8.52
C ASN A 35 -7.54 3.44 7.09
N SER A 36 -8.80 3.22 6.75
CA SER A 36 -9.19 2.72 5.44
C SER A 36 -9.13 3.82 4.39
N LEU A 37 -8.54 3.51 3.24
CA LEU A 37 -8.54 4.41 2.08
C LEU A 37 -9.93 4.53 1.45
N SER A 38 -10.87 3.66 1.82
CA SER A 38 -12.27 3.75 1.40
C SER A 38 -13.12 4.64 2.31
N ASN A 39 -12.53 5.14 3.40
CA ASN A 39 -13.23 6.03 4.33
C ASN A 39 -12.89 7.49 4.00
N PRO A 40 -13.85 8.27 3.45
CA PRO A 40 -13.58 9.66 3.07
C PRO A 40 -13.42 10.61 4.25
N TYR A 41 -13.73 10.15 5.47
CA TYR A 41 -13.54 10.90 6.73
C TYR A 41 -12.29 10.45 7.48
N GLY A 42 -11.57 9.46 6.97
CA GLY A 42 -10.33 8.95 7.54
C GLY A 42 -9.18 9.05 6.56
N ALA A 43 -8.43 7.97 6.42
CA ALA A 43 -7.25 7.94 5.54
C ALA A 43 -7.59 8.20 4.06
N GLY A 44 -8.84 7.97 3.65
CA GLY A 44 -9.31 8.23 2.29
C GLY A 44 -9.82 9.64 2.04
N ASN A 45 -9.61 10.57 2.98
CA ASN A 45 -10.07 11.96 2.83
C ASN A 45 -9.41 12.61 1.60
N PRO A 46 -10.21 13.09 0.62
CA PRO A 46 -9.66 13.65 -0.62
C PRO A 46 -8.93 14.99 -0.44
N TYR A 47 -9.01 15.58 0.75
CA TYR A 47 -8.33 16.85 1.06
C TYR A 47 -7.06 16.65 1.89
N SER A 48 -6.81 15.41 2.36
CA SER A 48 -5.58 15.12 3.11
C SER A 48 -4.39 15.07 2.16
N PRO A 49 -3.23 15.70 2.52
CA PRO A 49 -2.07 15.74 1.63
C PRO A 49 -1.47 14.37 1.32
N ASN A 50 -1.66 13.38 2.19
CA ASN A 50 -1.09 12.04 1.99
C ASN A 50 -2.10 11.03 1.46
N SER A 51 -3.32 11.46 1.17
CA SER A 51 -4.35 10.56 0.68
C SER A 51 -4.16 10.24 -0.81
N PRO A 52 -4.26 8.97 -1.21
CA PRO A 52 -4.31 8.62 -2.63
C PRO A 52 -5.55 9.15 -3.35
N ASN A 53 -6.55 9.59 -2.60
CA ASN A 53 -7.77 10.18 -3.16
C ASN A 53 -7.66 11.68 -3.39
N ASN A 54 -6.52 12.28 -2.99
CA ASN A 54 -6.27 13.70 -3.22
C ASN A 54 -5.55 13.89 -4.56
N PRO A 55 -6.22 14.46 -5.59
CA PRO A 55 -5.62 14.62 -6.92
C PRO A 55 -4.50 15.64 -6.98
N TYR A 56 -4.28 16.40 -5.91
CA TYR A 56 -3.21 17.40 -5.81
C TYR A 56 -2.06 16.94 -4.93
N GLY A 57 -2.16 15.76 -4.30
CA GLY A 57 -1.12 15.22 -3.44
C GLY A 57 -0.18 14.26 -4.18
N PRO A 58 0.95 13.89 -3.56
CA PRO A 58 1.95 13.05 -4.22
C PRO A 58 1.45 11.63 -4.51
N TYR A 59 0.48 11.14 -3.75
CA TYR A 59 -0.02 9.76 -3.91
C TYR A 59 -1.31 9.68 -4.72
N GLY A 60 -1.94 10.80 -5.03
CA GLY A 60 -3.20 10.84 -5.78
C GLY A 60 -3.13 11.59 -7.10
N SER A 61 -2.06 12.37 -7.33
CA SER A 61 -1.93 13.14 -8.57
C SER A 61 -1.69 12.22 -9.77
N PRO A 62 -2.42 12.40 -10.88
CA PRO A 62 -2.20 11.59 -12.07
C PRO A 62 -0.85 11.85 -12.77
N TYR A 63 -0.08 12.83 -12.29
CA TYR A 63 1.21 13.20 -12.85
C TYR A 63 2.39 12.83 -11.96
N SER A 64 2.14 12.42 -10.71
CA SER A 64 3.19 12.06 -9.77
C SER A 64 3.69 10.64 -10.03
N ASN A 65 5.02 10.46 -9.98
CA ASN A 65 5.63 9.13 -10.11
C ASN A 65 5.37 8.23 -8.91
N GLN A 66 4.89 8.78 -7.78
CA GLN A 66 4.56 8.06 -6.55
C GLN A 66 3.06 7.80 -6.41
N SER A 67 2.30 8.11 -7.44
CA SER A 67 0.84 8.11 -7.35
C SER A 67 0.23 6.76 -7.68
N THR A 68 -0.86 6.44 -6.99
CA THR A 68 -1.69 5.27 -7.28
C THR A 68 -2.50 5.42 -8.57
N THR A 69 -2.69 6.66 -9.06
CA THR A 69 -3.56 6.95 -10.20
C THR A 69 -2.80 7.19 -11.51
N ASN A 70 -1.49 7.41 -11.44
CA ASN A 70 -0.67 7.65 -12.63
C ASN A 70 -0.34 6.32 -13.33
N PRO A 71 -0.83 6.10 -14.57
CA PRO A 71 -0.58 4.84 -15.28
C PRO A 71 0.88 4.65 -15.71
N TYR A 72 1.72 5.67 -15.57
CA TYR A 72 3.15 5.62 -15.88
C TYR A 72 4.03 5.65 -14.65
N ALA A 73 3.45 5.61 -13.46
CA ALA A 73 4.22 5.66 -12.21
C ALA A 73 5.11 4.43 -12.06
N THR A 74 6.34 4.66 -11.62
CA THR A 74 7.32 3.60 -11.37
C THR A 74 7.61 3.40 -9.88
N ASN A 75 7.12 4.31 -9.03
CA ASN A 75 7.34 4.27 -7.58
C ASN A 75 6.04 4.44 -6.80
N ALA A 76 4.99 3.77 -7.24
CA ALA A 76 3.71 3.78 -6.54
C ALA A 76 3.85 3.13 -5.16
N PRO A 77 2.91 3.40 -4.23
CA PRO A 77 2.99 2.87 -2.87
C PRO A 77 3.01 1.34 -2.83
N LYS A 78 3.75 0.81 -1.86
CA LYS A 78 3.89 -0.63 -1.63
C LYS A 78 2.79 -1.13 -0.70
N LEU A 79 2.37 -2.35 -0.94
CA LEU A 79 1.35 -3.04 -0.15
C LEU A 79 1.97 -4.15 0.69
N TYR A 80 1.55 -4.24 1.93
CA TYR A 80 1.93 -5.32 2.85
C TYR A 80 0.69 -5.85 3.55
N ASP A 81 0.61 -7.18 3.70
CA ASP A 81 -0.49 -7.77 4.48
C ASP A 81 -0.27 -7.52 5.97
N GLN A 82 -1.20 -8.02 6.80
CA GLN A 82 -1.13 -7.79 8.25
C GLN A 82 0.03 -8.55 8.90
N ASP A 83 0.58 -9.56 8.22
CA ASP A 83 1.75 -10.31 8.67
C ASP A 83 3.07 -9.71 8.18
N GLY A 84 3.01 -8.63 7.41
CA GLY A 84 4.19 -7.93 6.88
C GLY A 84 4.72 -8.48 5.57
N ASN A 85 4.00 -9.37 4.91
CA ASN A 85 4.39 -9.91 3.60
C ASN A 85 4.09 -8.88 2.50
N TYR A 86 5.05 -8.68 1.60
CA TYR A 86 4.91 -7.78 0.46
C TYR A 86 3.84 -8.32 -0.49
N ARG A 87 2.93 -7.42 -0.90
CA ARG A 87 1.80 -7.76 -1.78
C ARG A 87 1.73 -6.90 -3.04
N GLY A 88 2.86 -6.37 -3.48
CA GLY A 88 2.95 -5.59 -4.70
C GLY A 88 2.79 -4.11 -4.48
N ARG A 89 2.49 -3.40 -5.56
CA ARG A 89 2.32 -1.95 -5.55
C ARG A 89 0.87 -1.58 -5.87
N LEU A 90 0.34 -0.64 -5.11
CA LEU A 90 -0.95 -0.03 -5.39
C LEU A 90 -0.76 0.98 -6.54
N SER A 91 -0.74 0.47 -7.75
CA SER A 91 -0.37 1.20 -8.94
C SER A 91 -1.42 1.02 -10.03
N ASN A 92 -1.59 2.04 -10.83
CA ASN A 92 -2.41 2.00 -12.03
C ASN A 92 -1.59 1.71 -13.30
N ASN A 93 -0.31 1.41 -13.14
CA ASN A 93 0.58 1.07 -14.25
C ASN A 93 0.42 -0.41 -14.61
N PRO A 94 -0.13 -0.75 -15.79
CA PRO A 94 -0.37 -2.15 -16.15
C PRO A 94 0.89 -2.89 -16.60
N TYR A 95 2.02 -2.21 -16.72
CA TYR A 95 3.29 -2.77 -17.19
C TYR A 95 4.31 -3.00 -16.07
N ASP A 96 4.08 -2.41 -14.90
CA ASP A 96 4.95 -2.64 -13.74
C ASP A 96 4.75 -4.08 -13.24
N PRO A 97 5.83 -4.89 -13.13
CA PRO A 97 5.70 -6.29 -12.72
C PRO A 97 5.13 -6.47 -11.31
N ASP A 98 5.24 -5.45 -10.44
CA ASP A 98 4.71 -5.50 -9.08
C ASP A 98 3.34 -4.84 -8.94
N SER A 99 2.81 -4.28 -10.01
CA SER A 99 1.54 -3.57 -9.98
C SER A 99 0.35 -4.51 -9.79
N VAL A 100 -0.58 -4.13 -8.93
CA VAL A 100 -1.86 -4.84 -8.80
C VAL A 100 -2.73 -4.70 -10.05
N SER A 101 -2.38 -3.76 -10.94
CA SER A 101 -3.09 -3.54 -12.22
C SER A 101 -2.49 -4.30 -13.40
N ASN A 102 -1.39 -5.03 -13.17
CA ASN A 102 -0.76 -5.84 -14.22
C ASN A 102 -1.34 -7.25 -14.22
N PRO A 103 -2.16 -7.62 -15.23
CA PRO A 103 -2.81 -8.92 -15.25
C PRO A 103 -1.85 -10.09 -15.50
N TYR A 104 -0.61 -9.81 -15.92
CA TYR A 104 0.43 -10.81 -16.13
C TYR A 104 1.45 -10.87 -14.98
N GLY A 105 1.33 -9.97 -14.02
CA GLY A 105 2.22 -9.91 -12.87
C GLY A 105 1.73 -10.74 -11.70
N ARG A 106 2.63 -11.04 -10.76
CA ARG A 106 2.33 -11.87 -9.59
C ARG A 106 1.19 -11.30 -8.74
N TYR A 107 1.08 -9.97 -8.66
CA TYR A 107 0.15 -9.31 -7.76
C TYR A 107 -1.13 -8.81 -8.45
N GLY A 108 -1.21 -8.91 -9.76
CA GLY A 108 -2.39 -8.51 -10.54
C GLY A 108 -3.04 -9.63 -11.34
N ASN A 109 -2.41 -10.79 -11.42
CA ASN A 109 -2.92 -11.95 -12.15
C ASN A 109 -4.06 -12.59 -11.35
N PRO A 110 -5.27 -12.74 -11.94
CA PRO A 110 -6.40 -13.31 -11.21
C PRO A 110 -6.24 -14.77 -10.80
N TYR A 111 -5.21 -15.46 -11.27
CA TYR A 111 -4.90 -16.84 -10.90
C TYR A 111 -3.76 -16.99 -9.93
N SER A 112 -3.04 -15.90 -9.62
CA SER A 112 -1.93 -15.92 -8.67
C SER A 112 -2.45 -15.94 -7.24
N PRO A 113 -1.88 -16.79 -6.35
CA PRO A 113 -2.28 -16.81 -4.94
C PRO A 113 -1.95 -15.52 -4.19
N ASP A 114 -1.03 -14.71 -4.71
CA ASP A 114 -0.62 -13.44 -4.08
C ASP A 114 -1.38 -12.24 -4.62
N SER A 115 -2.30 -12.44 -5.55
CA SER A 115 -3.02 -11.36 -6.20
C SER A 115 -4.32 -11.01 -5.47
N ILE A 116 -4.58 -9.70 -5.32
CA ILE A 116 -5.87 -9.21 -4.83
C ILE A 116 -7.02 -9.47 -5.82
N LYS A 117 -6.68 -9.79 -7.07
CA LYS A 117 -7.68 -10.14 -8.10
C LYS A 117 -8.11 -11.59 -8.02
N ASN A 118 -7.45 -12.40 -7.21
CA ASN A 118 -7.77 -13.81 -7.04
C ASN A 118 -8.66 -14.00 -5.81
N PRO A 119 -9.96 -14.33 -5.98
CA PRO A 119 -10.87 -14.52 -4.83
C PRO A 119 -10.57 -15.77 -4.02
N TYR A 120 -9.70 -16.66 -4.50
CA TYR A 120 -9.25 -17.85 -3.79
C TYR A 120 -7.86 -17.69 -3.18
N GLY A 121 -7.25 -16.52 -3.36
CA GLY A 121 -5.93 -16.18 -2.83
C GLY A 121 -5.99 -14.93 -1.95
N ALA A 122 -5.04 -14.01 -2.17
CA ALA A 122 -4.95 -12.78 -1.39
C ALA A 122 -6.19 -11.89 -1.49
N GLY A 123 -7.00 -12.05 -2.55
CA GLY A 123 -8.25 -11.31 -2.75
C GLY A 123 -9.50 -11.98 -2.19
N ASN A 124 -9.35 -12.99 -1.33
CA ASN A 124 -10.48 -13.70 -0.73
C ASN A 124 -11.35 -12.73 0.09
N PRO A 125 -12.65 -12.54 -0.28
CA PRO A 125 -13.50 -11.56 0.41
C PRO A 125 -13.87 -11.94 1.84
N TYR A 126 -13.53 -13.14 2.29
CA TYR A 126 -13.79 -13.62 3.65
C TYR A 126 -12.55 -13.60 4.54
N SER A 127 -11.38 -13.34 3.97
CA SER A 127 -10.16 -13.23 4.76
C SER A 127 -10.11 -11.90 5.52
N PRO A 128 -9.71 -11.90 6.82
CA PRO A 128 -9.65 -10.66 7.60
C PRO A 128 -8.59 -9.67 7.12
N SER A 129 -7.58 -10.12 6.36
CA SER A 129 -6.55 -9.22 5.83
C SER A 129 -6.76 -8.88 4.36
N SER A 130 -7.82 -9.38 3.72
CA SER A 130 -8.06 -9.09 2.31
C SER A 130 -8.61 -7.69 2.11
N PRO A 131 -8.10 -6.95 1.08
CA PRO A 131 -8.70 -5.68 0.67
C PRO A 131 -10.14 -5.80 0.19
N ASN A 132 -10.57 -6.99 -0.23
CA ASN A 132 -11.91 -7.23 -0.74
C ASN A 132 -12.91 -7.58 0.35
N ASN A 133 -12.48 -7.69 1.60
CA ASN A 133 -13.36 -7.93 2.73
C ASN A 133 -13.80 -6.59 3.33
N PRO A 134 -15.08 -6.20 3.25
CA PRO A 134 -15.54 -4.91 3.78
C PRO A 134 -15.51 -4.82 5.30
N TYR A 135 -15.28 -5.94 5.99
CA TYR A 135 -15.14 -6.00 7.45
C TYR A 135 -13.70 -6.27 7.88
N GLY A 136 -12.79 -6.42 6.93
CA GLY A 136 -11.40 -6.73 7.19
C GLY A 136 -10.52 -5.49 7.30
N GLN A 137 -9.26 -5.71 7.67
CA GLN A 137 -8.28 -4.64 7.81
C GLN A 137 -7.60 -4.27 6.49
N GLY A 138 -7.60 -5.17 5.51
CA GLY A 138 -6.94 -4.94 4.23
C GLY A 138 -5.42 -4.99 4.31
N PHE A 139 -4.75 -4.42 3.31
CA PHE A 139 -3.30 -4.34 3.25
C PHE A 139 -2.82 -2.96 3.69
N ARG A 140 -1.70 -2.91 4.39
CA ARG A 140 -1.05 -1.65 4.76
C ARG A 140 -0.38 -1.04 3.52
N VAL A 141 -0.50 0.27 3.38
CA VAL A 141 0.03 1.02 2.24
C VAL A 141 1.15 1.93 2.71
N TYR A 142 2.31 1.80 2.09
CA TYR A 142 3.48 2.64 2.40
C TYR A 142 3.98 3.30 1.11
N GLY A 143 4.08 4.63 1.15
CA GLY A 143 4.69 5.42 0.09
C GLY A 143 6.08 5.92 0.47
N ASP A 144 6.83 6.31 -0.51
CA ASP A 144 8.15 6.94 -0.31
C ASP A 144 8.03 8.45 -0.12
#